data_f2fd71baf2ef140bd81565bb22cd957d
#
_entry.id   f2fd71baf2ef140bd81565bb22cd957d
#
_cell.length_a   1.000
_cell.length_b   1.000
_cell.length_c   1.000
_cell.angle_alpha   90.00
_cell.angle_beta   90.00
_cell.angle_gamma   90.00
#
_symmetry.space_group_name_H-M   'P 1'
#
loop_
_entity.id
_entity.type
_entity.pdbx_description
1 polymer ?
#
loop_
_entity_poly.entity_id
_entity_poly.type
_entity_poly.pdbx_seq_one_letter_code
_entity_poly.pdbx_strand_id
1 'polypeptide(L)'
;MSGQVEYLELEDVVALAAILFGDPPPIRDMGLLGSAVARPRTSAFGQDAYPDILTKAAALLQSIVNNHALIDGNKRLGWLSTAVFLEVNGVKALRISNDDVYDFVIWVAATSPAIEEIVVRLRLLFA
;
A
#
# COMPACT_ATOMS: atom_id res chain seq x y z
N MET A 1 -8.64 -18.75 -14.20
CA MET A 1 -7.35 -18.58 -14.36
C MET A 1 -6.71 -17.61 -13.44
N SER A 2 -5.85 -18.02 -12.81
CA SER A 2 -5.15 -17.16 -11.92
C SER A 2 -4.01 -16.50 -12.64
N GLY A 3 -3.22 -15.79 -11.97
CA GLY A 3 -2.02 -15.20 -12.48
C GLY A 3 -2.14 -13.76 -12.85
N GLN A 4 -3.34 -13.26 -13.05
CA GLN A 4 -3.48 -11.83 -13.28
C GLN A 4 -3.66 -11.09 -11.96
N VAL A 5 -2.82 -10.07 -11.78
CA VAL A 5 -2.87 -9.24 -10.59
C VAL A 5 -3.92 -8.14 -10.77
N GLU A 6 -4.74 -7.93 -9.75
CA GLU A 6 -5.67 -6.82 -9.70
C GLU A 6 -4.96 -5.64 -9.05
N TYR A 7 -4.70 -4.59 -9.82
CA TYR A 7 -4.06 -3.38 -9.30
C TYR A 7 -5.11 -2.35 -8.93
N LEU A 8 -4.82 -1.54 -7.92
CA LEU A 8 -5.62 -0.36 -7.64
C LEU A 8 -5.26 0.74 -8.63
N GLU A 9 -6.26 1.51 -9.03
CA GLU A 9 -6.05 2.72 -9.82
C GLU A 9 -6.03 3.94 -8.91
N LEU A 10 -5.59 5.07 -9.43
CA LEU A 10 -5.54 6.30 -8.64
C LEU A 10 -6.92 6.67 -8.08
N GLU A 11 -7.95 6.55 -8.88
CA GLU A 11 -9.30 6.87 -8.41
C GLU A 11 -9.77 5.96 -7.29
N ASP A 12 -9.32 4.72 -7.26
CA ASP A 12 -9.64 3.80 -6.16
C ASP A 12 -9.05 4.31 -4.85
N VAL A 13 -7.80 4.74 -4.88
CA VAL A 13 -7.12 5.23 -3.67
C VAL A 13 -7.67 6.58 -3.24
N VAL A 14 -8.04 7.45 -4.18
CA VAL A 14 -8.71 8.70 -3.86
C VAL A 14 -10.04 8.42 -3.15
N ALA A 15 -10.80 7.42 -3.63
CA ALA A 15 -12.05 7.03 -2.99
C ALA A 15 -11.82 6.49 -1.57
N LEU A 16 -10.75 5.70 -1.36
CA LEU A 16 -10.40 5.23 -0.02
C LEU A 16 -10.04 6.39 0.91
N ALA A 17 -9.31 7.39 0.40
CA ALA A 17 -8.98 8.58 1.17
C ALA A 17 -10.23 9.34 1.57
N ALA A 18 -11.21 9.44 0.67
CA ALA A 18 -12.48 10.11 0.97
C ALA A 18 -13.26 9.35 2.05
N ILE A 19 -13.23 8.03 2.03
CA ILE A 19 -13.84 7.21 3.08
C ILE A 19 -13.20 7.49 4.44
N LEU A 20 -11.87 7.59 4.48
CA LEU A 20 -11.15 7.81 5.74
C LEU A 20 -11.30 9.22 6.28
N PHE A 21 -11.28 10.22 5.41
CA PHE A 21 -11.05 11.60 5.82
C PHE A 21 -12.11 12.58 5.37
N GLY A 22 -13.10 12.14 4.58
CA GLY A 22 -14.12 13.01 4.04
C GLY A 22 -13.85 13.42 2.59
N ASP A 23 -14.87 13.96 1.95
CA ASP A 23 -14.82 14.35 0.54
C ASP A 23 -15.02 15.87 0.44
N PRO A 24 -14.05 16.62 -0.13
CA PRO A 24 -12.82 16.14 -0.77
C PRO A 24 -11.77 15.67 0.23
N PRO A 25 -11.00 14.64 -0.10
CA PRO A 25 -9.94 14.17 0.79
C PRO A 25 -8.75 15.15 0.81
N PRO A 26 -7.94 15.13 1.88
CA PRO A 26 -6.87 16.11 2.07
C PRO A 26 -5.61 15.76 1.25
N ILE A 27 -5.76 15.65 -0.05
CA ILE A 27 -4.65 15.33 -0.95
C ILE A 27 -3.91 16.61 -1.30
N ARG A 28 -2.62 16.67 -0.93
CA ARG A 28 -1.77 17.81 -1.21
C ARG A 28 -1.14 17.72 -2.59
N ASP A 29 -0.77 16.53 -3.02
CA ASP A 29 -0.06 16.31 -4.27
C ASP A 29 -0.59 15.06 -4.97
N MET A 30 -1.47 15.28 -5.95
CA MET A 30 -2.09 14.19 -6.69
C MET A 30 -1.07 13.41 -7.53
N GLY A 31 -0.04 14.08 -8.03
CA GLY A 31 1.02 13.44 -8.80
C GLY A 31 1.82 12.45 -7.96
N LEU A 32 2.15 12.82 -6.71
CA LEU A 32 2.83 11.91 -5.80
C LEU A 32 1.94 10.71 -5.46
N LEU A 33 0.63 10.93 -5.26
CA LEU A 33 -0.27 9.83 -4.98
C LEU A 33 -0.35 8.88 -6.17
N GLY A 34 -0.50 9.42 -7.38
CA GLY A 34 -0.54 8.62 -8.60
C GLY A 34 0.74 7.80 -8.80
N SER A 35 1.89 8.40 -8.51
CA SER A 35 3.17 7.71 -8.60
C SER A 35 3.25 6.53 -7.62
N ALA A 36 2.77 6.74 -6.38
CA ALA A 36 2.75 5.69 -5.38
C ALA A 36 1.83 4.54 -5.79
N VAL A 37 0.65 4.85 -6.30
CA VAL A 37 -0.33 3.85 -6.72
C VAL A 37 0.18 3.03 -7.91
N ALA A 38 0.94 3.64 -8.80
CA ALA A 38 1.49 2.97 -9.97
C ALA A 38 2.67 2.06 -9.65
N ARG A 39 3.33 2.27 -8.51
CA ARG A 39 4.60 1.59 -8.21
C ARG A 39 4.51 0.06 -8.23
N PRO A 40 3.46 -0.59 -7.72
CA PRO A 40 3.40 -2.06 -7.73
C PRO A 40 3.49 -2.69 -9.12
N ARG A 41 3.11 -1.95 -10.17
CA ARG A 41 3.16 -2.48 -11.54
C ARG A 41 4.43 -2.10 -12.30
N THR A 42 5.43 -1.57 -11.60
CA THR A 42 6.71 -1.20 -12.22
C THR A 42 7.36 -2.42 -12.88
N SER A 43 7.85 -2.23 -14.09
CA SER A 43 8.58 -3.26 -14.80
C SER A 43 9.84 -2.67 -15.43
N ALA A 44 10.82 -3.54 -15.67
CA ALA A 44 12.06 -3.16 -16.33
C ALA A 44 12.52 -4.34 -17.16
N PHE A 45 12.91 -4.08 -18.40
CA PHE A 45 13.38 -5.10 -19.32
C PHE A 45 12.40 -6.25 -19.47
N GLY A 46 11.10 -5.94 -19.50
CA GLY A 46 10.04 -6.91 -19.70
C GLY A 46 9.70 -7.75 -18.48
N GLN A 47 10.24 -7.42 -17.31
CA GLN A 47 9.99 -8.18 -16.08
C GLN A 47 9.47 -7.28 -14.98
N ASP A 48 8.61 -7.83 -14.12
CA ASP A 48 8.09 -7.09 -12.98
C ASP A 48 9.22 -6.79 -11.99
N ALA A 49 9.30 -5.54 -11.56
CA ALA A 49 10.25 -5.15 -10.52
C ALA A 49 9.87 -5.77 -9.17
N TYR A 50 8.57 -5.98 -8.94
CA TYR A 50 8.03 -6.58 -7.71
C TYR A 50 7.21 -7.80 -8.13
N PRO A 51 7.82 -9.02 -8.17
CA PRO A 51 7.22 -10.14 -8.89
C PRO A 51 6.05 -10.82 -8.18
N ASP A 52 5.95 -10.77 -6.87
CA ASP A 52 4.86 -11.44 -6.16
C ASP A 52 3.96 -10.45 -5.43
N ILE A 53 2.81 -10.94 -4.97
CA ILE A 53 1.79 -10.08 -4.36
C ILE A 53 2.30 -9.36 -3.11
N LEU A 54 3.05 -10.06 -2.25
CA LEU A 54 3.53 -9.42 -1.02
C LEU A 54 4.58 -8.35 -1.31
N THR A 55 5.43 -8.57 -2.30
CA THR A 55 6.42 -7.56 -2.70
C THR A 55 5.74 -6.34 -3.32
N LYS A 56 4.70 -6.57 -4.14
CA LYS A 56 3.90 -5.47 -4.71
C LYS A 56 3.19 -4.69 -3.60
N ALA A 57 2.63 -5.39 -2.62
CA ALA A 57 1.97 -4.75 -1.49
C ALA A 57 2.95 -3.91 -0.67
N ALA A 58 4.15 -4.44 -0.43
CA ALA A 58 5.19 -3.71 0.31
C ALA A 58 5.60 -2.43 -0.43
N ALA A 59 5.70 -2.50 -1.76
CA ALA A 59 6.04 -1.33 -2.57
C ALA A 59 4.94 -0.27 -2.50
N LEU A 60 3.69 -0.68 -2.54
CA LEU A 60 2.55 0.23 -2.41
C LEU A 60 2.55 0.92 -1.05
N LEU A 61 2.68 0.15 0.01
CA LEU A 61 2.69 0.68 1.37
C LEU A 61 3.84 1.67 1.57
N GLN A 62 5.06 1.27 1.21
CA GLN A 62 6.24 2.11 1.36
C GLN A 62 6.05 3.44 0.63
N SER A 63 5.53 3.39 -0.58
CA SER A 63 5.37 4.60 -1.40
C SER A 63 4.33 5.54 -0.81
N ILE A 64 3.15 5.04 -0.40
CA ILE A 64 2.11 5.92 0.14
C ILE A 64 2.57 6.51 1.47
N VAL A 65 3.17 5.71 2.34
CA VAL A 65 3.62 6.18 3.65
C VAL A 65 4.72 7.23 3.50
N ASN A 66 5.64 7.04 2.57
CA ASN A 66 6.84 7.88 2.48
C ASN A 66 6.74 9.05 1.50
N ASN A 67 5.80 9.03 0.56
CA ASN A 67 5.69 10.11 -0.43
C ASN A 67 4.99 11.36 0.10
N HIS A 68 4.26 11.24 1.20
CA HIS A 68 3.57 12.37 1.84
C HIS A 68 2.65 13.12 0.88
N ALA A 69 1.87 12.39 0.09
CA ALA A 69 0.93 12.97 -0.87
C ALA A 69 -0.28 13.62 -0.20
N LEU A 70 -0.60 13.24 1.03
CA LEU A 70 -1.66 13.83 1.83
C LEU A 70 -1.09 14.84 2.81
N ILE A 71 -1.92 15.81 3.20
CA ILE A 71 -1.58 16.76 4.27
C ILE A 71 -1.36 15.98 5.57
N ASP A 72 -2.23 15.01 5.85
CA ASP A 72 -2.14 14.14 7.01
C ASP A 72 -2.83 12.83 6.68
N GLY A 73 -2.51 11.77 7.42
CA GLY A 73 -3.17 10.49 7.26
C GLY A 73 -2.50 9.54 6.27
N ASN A 74 -1.26 9.82 5.87
CA ASN A 74 -0.54 8.97 4.91
C ASN A 74 -0.38 7.52 5.41
N LYS A 75 -0.15 7.34 6.71
CA LYS A 75 -0.02 6.00 7.28
C LYS A 75 -1.33 5.21 7.21
N ARG A 76 -2.45 5.86 7.54
CA ARG A 76 -3.76 5.21 7.49
C ARG A 76 -4.15 4.86 6.07
N LEU A 77 -3.96 5.79 5.13
CA LEU A 77 -4.25 5.52 3.72
C LEU A 77 -3.33 4.44 3.16
N GLY A 78 -2.06 4.47 3.55
CA GLY A 78 -1.09 3.46 3.13
C GLY A 78 -1.53 2.06 3.51
N TRP A 79 -1.93 1.86 4.76
CA TRP A 79 -2.39 0.54 5.18
C TRP A 79 -3.71 0.15 4.51
N LEU A 80 -4.70 1.06 4.49
CA LEU A 80 -6.00 0.70 3.90
C LEU A 80 -5.84 0.32 2.43
N SER A 81 -5.06 1.09 1.67
CA SER A 81 -4.82 0.78 0.26
C SER A 81 -4.12 -0.56 0.10
N THR A 82 -3.12 -0.83 0.93
CA THR A 82 -2.38 -2.09 0.91
C THR A 82 -3.29 -3.26 1.25
N ALA A 83 -4.12 -3.11 2.28
CA ALA A 83 -5.04 -4.18 2.69
C ALA A 83 -6.07 -4.47 1.61
N VAL A 84 -6.62 -3.43 0.98
CA VAL A 84 -7.58 -3.63 -0.13
C VAL A 84 -6.88 -4.30 -1.31
N PHE A 85 -5.66 -3.87 -1.66
CA PHE A 85 -4.90 -4.51 -2.72
C PHE A 85 -4.69 -6.00 -2.43
N LEU A 86 -4.33 -6.34 -1.20
CA LEU A 86 -4.15 -7.74 -0.80
C LEU A 86 -5.46 -8.52 -0.87
N GLU A 87 -6.56 -7.93 -0.36
CA GLU A 87 -7.87 -8.61 -0.36
C GLU A 87 -8.35 -8.92 -1.77
N VAL A 88 -8.24 -7.97 -2.70
CA VAL A 88 -8.69 -8.22 -4.08
C VAL A 88 -7.80 -9.25 -4.80
N ASN A 89 -6.63 -9.53 -4.25
CA ASN A 89 -5.73 -10.54 -4.79
C ASN A 89 -5.72 -11.83 -3.94
N GLY A 90 -6.72 -12.00 -3.08
CA GLY A 90 -6.94 -13.26 -2.37
C GLY A 90 -6.23 -13.41 -1.04
N VAL A 91 -5.61 -12.34 -0.52
CA VAL A 91 -4.91 -12.37 0.77
C VAL A 91 -5.74 -11.64 1.81
N LYS A 92 -6.06 -12.31 2.91
CA LYS A 92 -7.02 -11.82 3.92
C LYS A 92 -6.35 -10.84 4.88
N ALA A 93 -6.11 -9.62 4.44
CA ALA A 93 -5.40 -8.61 5.21
C ALA A 93 -6.29 -7.85 6.19
N LEU A 94 -7.57 -7.72 5.90
CA LEU A 94 -8.46 -6.89 6.73
C LEU A 94 -8.77 -7.50 8.08
N ARG A 95 -8.44 -8.78 8.31
CA ARG A 95 -8.67 -9.42 9.60
C ARG A 95 -7.48 -9.33 10.55
N ILE A 96 -6.38 -8.71 10.13
CA ILE A 96 -5.24 -8.48 11.03
C ILE A 96 -5.67 -7.47 12.09
N SER A 97 -5.28 -7.69 13.35
CA SER A 97 -5.70 -6.82 14.45
C SER A 97 -5.21 -5.39 14.26
N ASN A 98 -5.98 -4.43 14.76
CA ASN A 98 -5.60 -3.02 14.66
C ASN A 98 -4.28 -2.73 15.36
N ASP A 99 -3.99 -3.39 16.48
CA ASP A 99 -2.73 -3.17 17.21
C ASP A 99 -1.54 -3.66 16.37
N ASP A 100 -1.66 -4.82 15.75
CA ASP A 100 -0.57 -5.35 14.91
C ASP A 100 -0.35 -4.48 13.68
N VAL A 101 -1.42 -3.99 13.06
CA VAL A 101 -1.34 -3.06 11.94
C VAL A 101 -0.66 -1.77 12.36
N TYR A 102 -1.07 -1.21 13.50
CA TYR A 102 -0.51 0.05 13.99
C TYR A 102 1.00 -0.06 14.18
N ASP A 103 1.44 -1.09 14.90
CA ASP A 103 2.86 -1.30 15.16
C ASP A 103 3.65 -1.47 13.87
N PHE A 104 3.11 -2.24 12.93
CA PHE A 104 3.75 -2.48 11.65
C PHE A 104 3.92 -1.19 10.84
N VAL A 105 2.85 -0.42 10.72
CA VAL A 105 2.87 0.81 9.89
C VAL A 105 3.75 1.89 10.54
N ILE A 106 3.71 2.02 11.87
CA ILE A 106 4.60 2.94 12.58
C ILE A 106 6.07 2.57 12.33
N TRP A 107 6.38 1.28 12.36
CA TRP A 107 7.73 0.82 12.06
C TRP A 107 8.15 1.20 10.63
N VAL A 108 7.27 1.01 9.64
CA VAL A 108 7.57 1.39 8.26
C VAL A 108 7.84 2.89 8.16
N ALA A 109 6.99 3.70 8.79
CA ALA A 109 7.10 5.16 8.72
C ALA A 109 8.35 5.67 9.43
N ALA A 110 8.68 5.08 10.58
CA ALA A 110 9.77 5.59 11.43
C ALA A 110 11.14 5.17 10.93
N THR A 111 11.27 3.99 10.30
CA THR A 111 12.58 3.44 9.96
C THR A 111 12.85 3.39 8.46
N SER A 112 11.85 3.66 7.62
CA SER A 112 11.98 3.59 6.15
C SER A 112 12.70 2.32 5.70
N PRO A 113 12.19 1.14 6.06
CA PRO A 113 12.89 -0.11 5.77
C PRO A 113 12.87 -0.44 4.27
N ALA A 114 13.78 -1.30 3.87
CA ALA A 114 13.81 -1.82 2.51
C ALA A 114 12.58 -2.68 2.24
N ILE A 115 12.23 -2.82 0.95
CA ILE A 115 11.07 -3.64 0.53
C ILE A 115 11.18 -5.05 1.11
N GLU A 116 12.35 -5.65 1.06
CA GLU A 116 12.56 -7.02 1.54
C GLU A 116 12.24 -7.16 3.03
N GLU A 117 12.60 -6.16 3.81
CA GLU A 117 12.30 -6.15 5.25
C GLU A 117 10.80 -6.00 5.49
N ILE A 118 10.15 -5.16 4.71
CA ILE A 118 8.70 -4.97 4.81
C ILE A 118 7.99 -6.30 4.49
N VAL A 119 8.44 -7.00 3.45
CA VAL A 119 7.84 -8.30 3.07
C VAL A 119 7.95 -9.31 4.21
N VAL A 120 9.11 -9.40 4.85
CA VAL A 120 9.30 -10.33 5.97
C VAL A 120 8.31 -10.03 7.09
N ARG A 121 8.19 -8.76 7.49
CA ARG A 121 7.28 -8.36 8.55
C ARG A 121 5.81 -8.54 8.15
N LEU A 122 5.49 -8.19 6.91
CA LEU A 122 4.13 -8.36 6.39
C LEU A 122 3.73 -9.82 6.42
N ARG A 123 4.64 -10.72 6.03
CA ARG A 123 4.36 -12.15 6.05
C ARG A 123 4.07 -12.65 7.45
N LEU A 124 4.78 -12.12 8.46
CA LEU A 124 4.55 -12.49 9.86
C LEU A 124 3.16 -12.10 10.36
N LEU A 125 2.57 -11.04 9.82
CA LEU A 125 1.23 -10.63 10.21
C LEU A 125 0.17 -11.67 9.85
N PHE A 126 0.45 -12.53 8.87
CA PHE A 126 -0.47 -13.58 8.43
C PHE A 126 -0.20 -14.93 9.11
N ALA A 127 0.84 -15.01 9.88
CA ALA A 127 1.22 -16.28 10.52
C ALA A 127 0.29 -16.68 11.67
#